data_a21cd8eba73df420f7ca1f3ad1d0ff45
#
_entry.id   a21cd8eba73df420f7ca1f3ad1d0ff45
#
_cell.length_a   1.000
_cell.length_b   1.000
_cell.length_c   1.000
_cell.angle_alpha   90.00
_cell.angle_beta   90.00
_cell.angle_gamma   90.00
#
_symmetry.space_group_name_H-M   'P 1'
#
loop_
_entity.id
_entity.type
_entity.pdbx_description
1 polymer ?
#
loop_
_entity_poly.entity_id
_entity_poly.type
_entity_poly.pdbx_seq_one_letter_code
_entity_poly.pdbx_strand_id
1 'polypeptide(L)'
;MKITLKDGSVKEYAEAKSVYEIALDISEGLARNACAGEVNGEIVDLRTQISEDCTLSILTTKDEGGLSTLRHTTAHIMAEAVKRLFPNAKCAIGPSIAEGFYYDFDAEPFSREDLDNIEAEMKKIIKEGHKLERFTLPRDKAIEFMQEREEPYKVELIQDLPQDAEISFYDQGGFVDLCAGPHLMSTKGIKSFKLISSSMAYWRGDSNKAQLQRIYGTVFAKKEELAAYLEHLEDIKKRDHNKLGREMELFTTVDVIGQGLPLILPKGVKIIQKMQRWIEDVEDKEWGYVRTRTPFMAKSNLYKLSDHWFHYKDGMFVLNDDLMSENEALEDQKLYSDASVAMKNAQEHVYNDAQGREVGTSSDDLPVPVFCIQIKTEKLQGSPLPYGRDFHTVS
;
A
#
# COMPACT_ATOMS: atom_id res chain seq x y z
N MET A 1 36.43 -12.41 -9.73
CA MET A 1 35.33 -12.31 -8.77
C MET A 1 34.67 -13.68 -8.56
N LYS A 2 34.20 -13.93 -7.35
CA LYS A 2 33.52 -15.17 -6.96
C LYS A 2 32.04 -14.88 -6.71
N ILE A 3 31.19 -15.61 -7.39
CA ILE A 3 29.74 -15.45 -7.26
C ILE A 3 29.16 -16.72 -6.64
N THR A 4 28.56 -16.57 -5.47
CA THR A 4 27.87 -17.66 -4.77
C THR A 4 26.40 -17.64 -5.18
N LEU A 5 25.94 -18.72 -5.81
CA LEU A 5 24.56 -18.86 -6.26
C LEU A 5 23.63 -19.36 -5.13
N LYS A 6 22.32 -19.25 -5.33
CA LYS A 6 21.28 -19.65 -4.36
C LYS A 6 21.40 -21.10 -3.87
N ASP A 7 21.93 -22.00 -4.70
CA ASP A 7 22.16 -23.42 -4.37
C ASP A 7 23.49 -23.67 -3.65
N GLY A 8 24.24 -22.64 -3.34
CA GLY A 8 25.57 -22.71 -2.70
C GLY A 8 26.71 -22.98 -3.65
N SER A 9 26.46 -23.17 -4.95
CA SER A 9 27.55 -23.32 -5.94
C SER A 9 28.27 -22.00 -6.15
N VAL A 10 29.56 -22.06 -6.42
CA VAL A 10 30.41 -20.89 -6.65
C VAL A 10 30.90 -20.89 -8.09
N LYS A 11 30.73 -19.75 -8.77
CA LYS A 11 31.28 -19.48 -10.09
C LYS A 11 32.37 -18.41 -10.00
N GLU A 12 33.48 -18.61 -10.68
CA GLU A 12 34.57 -17.64 -10.75
C GLU A 12 34.67 -17.01 -12.12
N TYR A 13 34.79 -15.70 -12.18
CA TYR A 13 34.94 -14.93 -13.40
C TYR A 13 36.16 -14.03 -13.33
N ALA A 14 36.91 -13.93 -14.44
CA ALA A 14 38.10 -13.09 -14.56
C ALA A 14 37.71 -11.60 -14.76
N GLU A 15 36.58 -11.34 -15.37
CA GLU A 15 36.10 -10.00 -15.72
C GLU A 15 34.70 -9.76 -15.17
N ALA A 16 34.30 -8.48 -15.08
CA ALA A 16 32.94 -8.10 -14.70
C ALA A 16 31.93 -8.66 -15.74
N LYS A 17 30.78 -9.13 -15.25
CA LYS A 17 29.68 -9.63 -16.07
C LYS A 17 28.36 -9.07 -15.59
N SER A 18 27.44 -8.84 -16.51
CA SER A 18 26.07 -8.52 -16.14
C SER A 18 25.36 -9.73 -15.52
N VAL A 19 24.35 -9.47 -14.70
CA VAL A 19 23.47 -10.51 -14.13
C VAL A 19 22.92 -11.40 -15.25
N TYR A 20 22.55 -10.81 -16.40
CA TYR A 20 22.03 -11.55 -17.55
C TYR A 20 23.06 -12.49 -18.17
N GLU A 21 24.32 -12.06 -18.32
CA GLU A 21 25.41 -12.92 -18.84
C GLU A 21 25.69 -14.08 -17.90
N ILE A 22 25.66 -13.82 -16.57
CA ILE A 22 25.81 -14.88 -15.58
C ILE A 22 24.65 -15.88 -15.64
N ALA A 23 23.41 -15.40 -15.87
CA ALA A 23 22.25 -16.26 -16.08
C ALA A 23 22.39 -17.13 -17.34
N LEU A 24 22.95 -16.58 -18.44
CA LEU A 24 23.29 -17.31 -19.66
C LEU A 24 24.33 -18.39 -19.44
N ASP A 25 25.40 -18.09 -18.68
CA ASP A 25 26.45 -19.05 -18.33
C ASP A 25 25.94 -20.20 -17.44
N ILE A 26 24.81 -20.00 -16.74
CA ILE A 26 24.15 -21.06 -15.99
C ILE A 26 23.32 -21.92 -16.94
N SER A 27 22.39 -21.30 -17.66
CA SER A 27 21.63 -21.94 -18.75
C SER A 27 20.85 -20.90 -19.59
N GLU A 28 20.71 -21.16 -20.89
CA GLU A 28 19.86 -20.36 -21.77
C GLU A 28 18.40 -20.34 -21.32
N GLY A 29 17.91 -21.45 -20.72
CA GLY A 29 16.56 -21.54 -20.20
C GLY A 29 16.33 -20.61 -19.02
N LEU A 30 17.32 -20.47 -18.13
CA LEU A 30 17.27 -19.54 -16.99
C LEU A 30 17.30 -18.11 -17.48
N ALA A 31 18.24 -17.74 -18.34
CA ALA A 31 18.38 -16.40 -18.89
C ALA A 31 17.12 -15.92 -19.62
N ARG A 32 16.44 -16.83 -20.35
CA ARG A 32 15.18 -16.53 -21.04
C ARG A 32 14.03 -16.21 -20.11
N ASN A 33 14.02 -16.79 -18.89
CA ASN A 33 12.99 -16.60 -17.89
C ASN A 33 13.38 -15.63 -16.77
N ALA A 34 14.63 -15.14 -16.79
CA ALA A 34 15.12 -14.18 -15.80
C ALA A 34 14.39 -12.84 -15.95
N CYS A 35 13.97 -12.28 -14.81
CA CYS A 35 13.31 -10.99 -14.73
C CYS A 35 14.21 -9.95 -14.05
N ALA A 36 14.95 -10.34 -13.01
CA ALA A 36 15.85 -9.50 -12.22
C ALA A 36 16.96 -10.37 -11.61
N GLY A 37 17.92 -9.75 -10.95
CA GLY A 37 18.87 -10.40 -10.04
C GLY A 37 18.63 -9.95 -8.61
N GLU A 38 19.05 -10.76 -7.65
CA GLU A 38 19.18 -10.36 -6.25
C GLU A 38 20.65 -10.51 -5.87
N VAL A 39 21.32 -9.37 -5.63
CA VAL A 39 22.74 -9.28 -5.27
C VAL A 39 22.84 -8.88 -3.80
N ASN A 40 23.41 -9.76 -2.96
CA ASN A 40 23.56 -9.53 -1.53
C ASN A 40 22.24 -9.10 -0.81
N GLY A 41 21.08 -9.59 -1.32
CA GLY A 41 19.75 -9.28 -0.79
C GLY A 41 19.08 -8.07 -1.42
N GLU A 42 19.73 -7.36 -2.34
CA GLU A 42 19.15 -6.24 -3.08
C GLU A 42 18.71 -6.66 -4.49
N ILE A 43 17.50 -6.27 -4.88
CA ILE A 43 16.97 -6.56 -6.21
C ILE A 43 17.56 -5.58 -7.22
N VAL A 44 18.22 -6.11 -8.25
CA VAL A 44 18.92 -5.34 -9.27
C VAL A 44 18.45 -5.73 -10.69
N ASP A 45 18.65 -4.82 -11.63
CA ASP A 45 18.37 -5.06 -13.05
C ASP A 45 19.31 -6.12 -13.64
N LEU A 46 18.83 -6.88 -14.62
CA LEU A 46 19.64 -7.89 -15.32
C LEU A 46 20.85 -7.29 -16.05
N ARG A 47 20.84 -5.97 -16.32
CA ARG A 47 21.96 -5.24 -16.96
C ARG A 47 23.04 -4.84 -15.97
N THR A 48 22.76 -4.93 -14.65
CA THR A 48 23.70 -4.56 -13.60
C THR A 48 24.99 -5.37 -13.73
N GLN A 49 26.13 -4.66 -13.79
CA GLN A 49 27.46 -5.26 -13.86
C GLN A 49 27.90 -5.68 -12.45
N ILE A 50 28.30 -6.92 -12.34
CA ILE A 50 28.90 -7.48 -11.11
C ILE A 50 30.42 -7.46 -11.34
N SER A 51 31.13 -6.79 -10.43
CA SER A 51 32.60 -6.65 -10.48
C SER A 51 33.31 -7.16 -9.23
N GLU A 52 32.55 -7.48 -8.18
CA GLU A 52 33.06 -7.91 -6.86
C GLU A 52 32.46 -9.24 -6.45
N ASP A 53 33.05 -9.84 -5.40
CA ASP A 53 32.55 -11.07 -4.82
C ASP A 53 31.17 -10.82 -4.18
N CYS A 54 30.17 -11.64 -4.52
CA CYS A 54 28.82 -11.46 -4.02
C CYS A 54 28.01 -12.77 -3.97
N THR A 55 26.87 -12.72 -3.31
CA THR A 55 25.80 -13.70 -3.48
C THR A 55 24.86 -13.23 -4.59
N LEU A 56 24.45 -14.14 -5.47
CA LEU A 56 23.54 -13.83 -6.59
C LEU A 56 22.46 -14.87 -6.70
N SER A 57 21.20 -14.40 -6.70
CA SER A 57 20.04 -15.20 -7.11
C SER A 57 19.44 -14.64 -8.39
N ILE A 58 19.21 -15.48 -9.39
CA ILE A 58 18.50 -15.09 -10.61
C ILE A 58 17.00 -15.22 -10.35
N LEU A 59 16.30 -14.09 -10.35
CA LEU A 59 14.87 -14.02 -10.08
C LEU A 59 14.06 -14.22 -11.35
N THR A 60 13.05 -15.05 -11.24
CA THR A 60 12.08 -15.35 -12.31
C THR A 60 10.67 -14.94 -11.89
N THR A 61 9.67 -15.12 -12.74
CA THR A 61 8.25 -14.88 -12.40
C THR A 61 7.70 -15.77 -11.27
N LYS A 62 8.48 -16.74 -10.78
CA LYS A 62 8.15 -17.55 -9.61
C LYS A 62 8.56 -16.92 -8.29
N ASP A 63 9.46 -15.96 -8.36
CA ASP A 63 9.99 -15.21 -7.23
C ASP A 63 9.27 -13.85 -7.17
N GLU A 64 9.02 -13.34 -5.95
CA GLU A 64 8.28 -12.08 -5.76
C GLU A 64 8.95 -10.90 -6.47
N GLY A 65 10.28 -10.75 -6.34
CA GLY A 65 11.04 -9.70 -7.02
C GLY A 65 10.99 -9.81 -8.55
N GLY A 66 10.97 -11.03 -9.10
CA GLY A 66 10.83 -11.25 -10.53
C GLY A 66 9.42 -10.92 -11.04
N LEU A 67 8.39 -11.27 -10.26
CA LEU A 67 7.01 -10.92 -10.56
C LEU A 67 6.76 -9.40 -10.45
N SER A 68 7.36 -8.75 -9.46
CA SER A 68 7.35 -7.29 -9.31
C SER A 68 7.96 -6.60 -10.53
N THR A 69 9.10 -7.09 -11.04
CA THR A 69 9.76 -6.57 -12.25
C THR A 69 8.88 -6.75 -13.50
N LEU A 70 8.19 -7.89 -13.62
CA LEU A 70 7.21 -8.12 -14.70
C LEU A 70 6.07 -7.10 -14.64
N ARG A 71 5.50 -6.86 -13.46
CA ARG A 71 4.43 -5.89 -13.22
C ARG A 71 4.88 -4.48 -13.55
N HIS A 72 6.05 -4.10 -13.07
CA HIS A 72 6.64 -2.78 -13.32
C HIS A 72 6.87 -2.51 -14.81
N THR A 73 7.43 -3.48 -15.52
CA THR A 73 7.60 -3.37 -16.99
C THR A 73 6.25 -3.26 -17.70
N THR A 74 5.23 -3.98 -17.22
CA THR A 74 3.88 -3.90 -17.82
C THR A 74 3.24 -2.53 -17.58
N ALA A 75 3.52 -1.87 -16.46
CA ALA A 75 3.09 -0.50 -16.19
C ALA A 75 3.67 0.48 -17.21
N HIS A 76 4.96 0.34 -17.58
CA HIS A 76 5.60 1.16 -18.61
C HIS A 76 5.03 0.91 -20.01
N ILE A 77 4.70 -0.34 -20.36
CA ILE A 77 4.00 -0.65 -21.61
C ILE A 77 2.61 0.01 -21.64
N MET A 78 1.90 0.05 -20.52
CA MET A 78 0.64 0.78 -20.42
C MET A 78 0.86 2.29 -20.60
N ALA A 79 1.89 2.87 -20.00
CA ALA A 79 2.22 4.28 -20.17
C ALA A 79 2.53 4.63 -21.63
N GLU A 80 3.29 3.80 -22.32
CA GLU A 80 3.53 3.95 -23.77
C GLU A 80 2.23 3.87 -24.58
N ALA A 81 1.37 2.89 -24.29
CA ALA A 81 0.08 2.74 -24.97
C ALA A 81 -0.83 3.96 -24.76
N VAL A 82 -0.88 4.50 -23.54
CA VAL A 82 -1.61 5.73 -23.25
C VAL A 82 -1.03 6.91 -24.03
N LYS A 83 0.28 7.10 -24.05
CA LYS A 83 0.93 8.19 -24.81
C LYS A 83 0.69 8.08 -26.31
N ARG A 84 0.62 6.87 -26.87
CA ARG A 84 0.31 6.65 -28.30
C ARG A 84 -1.13 7.04 -28.63
N LEU A 85 -2.08 6.73 -27.77
CA LEU A 85 -3.51 7.00 -27.99
C LEU A 85 -3.95 8.39 -27.50
N PHE A 86 -3.33 8.88 -26.43
CA PHE A 86 -3.61 10.16 -25.78
C PHE A 86 -2.33 10.98 -25.64
N PRO A 87 -1.80 11.60 -26.70
CA PRO A 87 -0.50 12.27 -26.71
C PRO A 87 -0.38 13.41 -25.67
N ASN A 88 -1.51 14.02 -25.29
CA ASN A 88 -1.55 15.12 -24.33
C ASN A 88 -1.51 14.63 -22.88
N ALA A 89 -1.75 13.35 -22.60
CA ALA A 89 -1.66 12.79 -21.27
C ALA A 89 -0.22 12.93 -20.73
N LYS A 90 -0.06 13.42 -19.47
CA LYS A 90 1.24 13.53 -18.81
C LYS A 90 1.44 12.36 -17.88
N CYS A 91 2.63 11.77 -17.93
CA CYS A 91 3.00 10.60 -17.13
C CYS A 91 3.44 11.04 -15.72
N ALA A 92 2.86 10.45 -14.67
CA ALA A 92 3.27 10.69 -13.29
C ALA A 92 4.11 9.52 -12.75
N ILE A 93 3.50 8.55 -12.07
CA ILE A 93 4.18 7.39 -11.49
C ILE A 93 3.45 6.08 -11.79
N GLY A 94 4.23 4.98 -11.93
CA GLY A 94 3.70 3.67 -12.27
C GLY A 94 4.38 2.49 -11.56
N PRO A 95 4.18 2.33 -10.24
CA PRO A 95 4.80 1.24 -9.50
C PRO A 95 4.09 -0.10 -9.71
N SER A 96 4.82 -1.18 -9.40
CA SER A 96 4.22 -2.48 -9.13
C SER A 96 3.54 -2.48 -7.76
N ILE A 97 2.48 -3.26 -7.60
CA ILE A 97 1.77 -3.52 -6.35
C ILE A 97 1.58 -5.02 -6.15
N ALA A 98 1.12 -5.44 -4.96
CA ALA A 98 1.02 -6.85 -4.58
C ALA A 98 0.26 -7.74 -5.58
N GLU A 99 -0.78 -7.22 -6.23
CA GLU A 99 -1.61 -8.02 -7.17
C GLU A 99 -1.61 -7.48 -8.61
N GLY A 100 -0.70 -6.55 -8.92
CA GLY A 100 -0.66 -5.95 -10.26
C GLY A 100 0.25 -4.74 -10.34
N PHE A 101 -0.24 -3.73 -11.02
CA PHE A 101 0.44 -2.46 -11.22
C PHE A 101 -0.61 -1.36 -11.41
N TYR A 102 -0.18 -0.12 -11.27
CA TYR A 102 -0.95 1.03 -11.74
C TYR A 102 -0.04 2.05 -12.41
N TYR A 103 -0.65 3.01 -13.06
CA TYR A 103 0.05 4.20 -13.55
C TYR A 103 -0.90 5.40 -13.47
N ASP A 104 -0.34 6.53 -13.01
CA ASP A 104 -1.04 7.79 -12.85
C ASP A 104 -0.78 8.70 -14.04
N PHE A 105 -1.84 9.27 -14.60
CA PHE A 105 -1.81 10.17 -15.73
C PHE A 105 -2.56 11.46 -15.41
N ASP A 106 -1.99 12.59 -15.79
CA ASP A 106 -2.74 13.83 -15.90
C ASP A 106 -3.43 13.83 -17.28
N ALA A 107 -4.69 13.50 -17.27
CA ALA A 107 -5.52 13.30 -18.45
C ALA A 107 -7.01 13.42 -18.11
N GLU A 108 -7.85 13.51 -19.13
CA GLU A 108 -9.29 13.35 -18.98
C GLU A 108 -9.63 11.92 -18.48
N PRO A 109 -10.78 11.74 -17.81
CA PRO A 109 -11.19 10.44 -17.31
C PRO A 109 -11.28 9.37 -18.40
N PHE A 110 -10.64 8.23 -18.16
CA PHE A 110 -10.69 7.09 -19.08
C PHE A 110 -11.99 6.30 -18.92
N SER A 111 -12.70 6.13 -20.03
CA SER A 111 -13.86 5.26 -20.13
C SER A 111 -13.48 3.77 -20.17
N ARG A 112 -14.46 2.88 -20.08
CA ARG A 112 -14.21 1.43 -20.25
C ARG A 112 -13.70 1.11 -21.67
N GLU A 113 -14.23 1.80 -22.68
CA GLU A 113 -13.78 1.65 -24.07
C GLU A 113 -12.33 2.09 -24.25
N ASP A 114 -11.92 3.18 -23.58
CA ASP A 114 -10.53 3.62 -23.60
C ASP A 114 -9.60 2.56 -23.00
N LEU A 115 -9.97 1.93 -21.89
CA LEU A 115 -9.19 0.83 -21.30
C LEU A 115 -9.06 -0.35 -22.26
N ASP A 116 -10.09 -0.72 -22.98
CA ASP A 116 -10.03 -1.80 -23.97
C ASP A 116 -9.15 -1.43 -25.17
N ASN A 117 -9.18 -0.15 -25.60
CA ASN A 117 -8.29 0.37 -26.65
C ASN A 117 -6.82 0.41 -26.20
N ILE A 118 -6.56 0.87 -24.96
CA ILE A 118 -5.21 0.87 -24.36
C ILE A 118 -4.68 -0.56 -24.28
N GLU A 119 -5.49 -1.52 -23.82
CA GLU A 119 -5.11 -2.94 -23.76
C GLU A 119 -4.78 -3.51 -25.17
N ALA A 120 -5.53 -3.11 -26.18
CA ALA A 120 -5.25 -3.51 -27.56
C ALA A 120 -3.93 -2.92 -28.07
N GLU A 121 -3.60 -1.66 -27.72
CA GLU A 121 -2.35 -1.01 -28.08
C GLU A 121 -1.17 -1.64 -27.33
N MET A 122 -1.31 -1.94 -26.03
CA MET A 122 -0.31 -2.70 -25.25
C MET A 122 0.05 -4.03 -25.93
N LYS A 123 -0.95 -4.75 -26.45
CA LYS A 123 -0.71 -6.02 -27.21
C LYS A 123 0.12 -5.80 -28.46
N LYS A 124 -0.02 -4.65 -29.17
CA LYS A 124 0.80 -4.29 -30.31
C LYS A 124 2.25 -4.01 -29.88
N ILE A 125 2.45 -3.19 -28.84
CA ILE A 125 3.78 -2.87 -28.29
C ILE A 125 4.53 -4.15 -27.87
N ILE A 126 3.83 -5.06 -27.19
CA ILE A 126 4.41 -6.36 -26.80
C ILE A 126 4.82 -7.17 -28.05
N LYS A 127 4.01 -7.16 -29.09
CA LYS A 127 4.31 -7.86 -30.36
C LYS A 127 5.48 -7.22 -31.11
N GLU A 128 5.64 -5.90 -31.08
CA GLU A 128 6.78 -5.16 -31.63
C GLU A 128 8.09 -5.63 -30.97
N GLY A 129 8.04 -5.90 -29.67
CA GLY A 129 9.13 -6.58 -28.98
C GLY A 129 10.36 -5.71 -28.75
N HIS A 130 10.14 -4.48 -28.34
CA HIS A 130 11.20 -3.53 -28.05
C HIS A 130 12.15 -4.04 -26.97
N LYS A 131 13.42 -3.76 -27.11
CA LYS A 131 14.39 -3.87 -26.02
C LYS A 131 14.21 -2.68 -25.10
N LEU A 132 14.34 -2.91 -23.82
CA LEU A 132 14.41 -1.82 -22.85
C LEU A 132 15.88 -1.48 -22.61
N GLU A 133 16.27 -0.23 -22.84
CA GLU A 133 17.64 0.24 -22.66
C GLU A 133 17.69 1.24 -21.50
N ARG A 134 18.52 0.96 -20.50
CA ARG A 134 18.76 1.84 -19.36
C ARG A 134 19.87 2.82 -19.67
N PHE A 135 19.66 4.09 -19.39
CA PHE A 135 20.70 5.11 -19.43
C PHE A 135 20.53 6.10 -18.27
N THR A 136 21.56 6.87 -18.00
CA THR A 136 21.58 7.87 -16.93
C THR A 136 21.93 9.23 -17.49
N LEU A 137 21.41 10.27 -16.85
CA LEU A 137 21.73 11.66 -17.18
C LEU A 137 22.10 12.43 -15.92
N PRO A 138 23.03 13.39 -16.01
CA PRO A 138 23.22 14.41 -14.97
C PRO A 138 21.91 15.16 -14.72
N ARG A 139 21.67 15.60 -13.47
CA ARG A 139 20.40 16.22 -13.03
C ARG A 139 19.90 17.32 -13.96
N ASP A 140 20.76 18.28 -14.29
CA ASP A 140 20.36 19.41 -15.15
C ASP A 140 19.91 18.93 -16.53
N LYS A 141 20.62 17.95 -17.11
CA LYS A 141 20.27 17.34 -18.37
C LYS A 141 19.00 16.49 -18.29
N ALA A 142 18.77 15.81 -17.16
CA ALA A 142 17.56 15.03 -16.92
C ALA A 142 16.33 15.93 -16.84
N ILE A 143 16.45 17.09 -16.17
CA ILE A 143 15.39 18.09 -16.11
C ILE A 143 15.08 18.66 -17.50
N GLU A 144 16.12 19.12 -18.24
CA GLU A 144 15.98 19.63 -19.60
C GLU A 144 15.29 18.60 -20.50
N PHE A 145 15.74 17.33 -20.44
CA PHE A 145 15.21 16.23 -21.21
C PHE A 145 13.72 15.94 -20.96
N MET A 146 13.25 16.06 -19.70
CA MET A 146 11.84 15.88 -19.35
C MET A 146 11.01 17.12 -19.65
N GLN A 147 11.59 18.33 -19.58
CA GLN A 147 10.93 19.58 -19.98
C GLN A 147 10.65 19.59 -21.50
N GLU A 148 11.62 19.18 -22.33
CA GLU A 148 11.43 19.05 -23.78
C GLU A 148 10.33 18.05 -24.15
N ARG A 149 10.07 17.05 -23.32
CA ARG A 149 8.99 16.06 -23.47
C ARG A 149 7.68 16.49 -22.84
N GLU A 150 7.65 17.67 -22.25
CA GLU A 150 6.49 18.21 -21.55
C GLU A 150 5.95 17.29 -20.43
N GLU A 151 6.83 16.64 -19.65
CA GLU A 151 6.49 15.74 -18.55
C GLU A 151 6.75 16.42 -17.18
N PRO A 152 5.87 17.33 -16.73
CA PRO A 152 6.11 18.17 -15.55
C PRO A 152 6.23 17.36 -14.26
N TYR A 153 5.49 16.27 -14.13
CA TYR A 153 5.56 15.40 -12.94
C TYR A 153 6.91 14.70 -12.81
N LYS A 154 7.53 14.34 -13.95
CA LYS A 154 8.89 13.76 -13.96
C LYS A 154 9.93 14.81 -13.59
N VAL A 155 9.76 16.05 -14.02
CA VAL A 155 10.63 17.18 -13.60
C VAL A 155 10.54 17.38 -12.08
N GLU A 156 9.34 17.42 -11.50
CA GLU A 156 9.14 17.54 -10.05
C GLU A 156 9.80 16.36 -9.30
N LEU A 157 9.64 15.13 -9.79
CA LEU A 157 10.27 13.95 -9.19
C LEU A 157 11.80 14.06 -9.19
N ILE A 158 12.41 14.49 -10.30
CA ILE A 158 13.87 14.66 -10.40
C ILE A 158 14.36 15.73 -9.42
N GLN A 159 13.62 16.83 -9.26
CA GLN A 159 13.98 17.92 -8.34
C GLN A 159 13.99 17.48 -6.88
N ASP A 160 13.10 16.55 -6.52
CA ASP A 160 12.97 16.05 -5.15
C ASP A 160 13.94 14.91 -4.79
N LEU A 161 14.61 14.33 -5.77
CA LEU A 161 15.63 13.31 -5.48
C LEU A 161 16.82 13.90 -4.70
N PRO A 162 17.48 13.13 -3.82
CA PRO A 162 18.72 13.52 -3.16
C PRO A 162 19.77 14.01 -4.18
N GLN A 163 20.64 14.93 -3.78
CA GLN A 163 21.62 15.58 -4.70
C GLN A 163 22.57 14.58 -5.35
N ASP A 164 22.91 13.51 -4.64
CA ASP A 164 23.80 12.43 -5.04
C ASP A 164 23.09 11.26 -5.74
N ALA A 165 21.77 11.34 -5.89
CA ALA A 165 21.01 10.26 -6.54
C ALA A 165 21.35 10.13 -8.03
N GLU A 166 21.56 8.89 -8.46
CA GLU A 166 21.66 8.55 -9.87
C GLU A 166 20.28 8.69 -10.55
N ILE A 167 20.21 9.48 -11.60
CA ILE A 167 18.97 9.69 -12.35
C ILE A 167 18.99 8.83 -13.60
N SER A 168 18.15 7.80 -13.59
CA SER A 168 18.09 6.80 -14.65
C SER A 168 16.77 6.84 -15.42
N PHE A 169 16.84 6.44 -16.64
CA PHE A 169 15.75 6.35 -17.59
C PHE A 169 15.75 4.99 -18.27
N TYR A 170 14.58 4.57 -18.75
CA TYR A 170 14.45 3.42 -19.63
C TYR A 170 13.80 3.84 -20.93
N ASP A 171 14.49 3.54 -22.04
CA ASP A 171 13.98 3.68 -23.40
C ASP A 171 13.35 2.35 -23.85
N GLN A 172 12.12 2.41 -24.26
CA GLN A 172 11.30 1.29 -24.73
C GLN A 172 10.90 1.52 -26.18
N GLY A 173 11.90 1.60 -27.09
CA GLY A 173 11.63 1.80 -28.52
C GLY A 173 11.15 3.20 -28.88
N GLY A 174 11.65 4.21 -28.16
CA GLY A 174 11.31 5.63 -28.35
C GLY A 174 10.40 6.20 -27.29
N PHE A 175 9.67 5.39 -26.53
CA PHE A 175 9.04 5.82 -25.28
C PHE A 175 10.08 5.77 -24.16
N VAL A 176 10.37 6.92 -23.56
CA VAL A 176 11.36 7.05 -22.49
C VAL A 176 10.68 7.49 -21.21
N ASP A 177 10.93 6.78 -20.12
CA ASP A 177 10.41 7.10 -18.80
C ASP A 177 11.51 7.22 -17.75
N LEU A 178 11.33 8.14 -16.79
CA LEU A 178 12.15 8.29 -15.59
C LEU A 178 11.87 7.12 -14.65
N CYS A 179 12.86 6.27 -14.40
CA CYS A 179 12.67 5.09 -13.58
C CYS A 179 14.00 4.54 -13.03
N ALA A 180 13.97 4.08 -11.78
CA ALA A 180 15.10 3.38 -11.16
C ALA A 180 15.19 1.90 -11.59
N GLY A 181 14.13 1.32 -12.11
CA GLY A 181 14.04 -0.11 -12.43
C GLY A 181 13.75 -1.00 -11.21
N PRO A 182 14.05 -2.32 -11.31
CA PRO A 182 14.47 -3.04 -12.50
C PRO A 182 13.34 -3.26 -13.53
N HIS A 183 13.74 -3.56 -14.76
CA HIS A 183 12.84 -3.91 -15.87
C HIS A 183 13.29 -5.17 -16.61
N LEU A 184 12.34 -5.81 -17.29
CA LEU A 184 12.66 -6.90 -18.21
C LEU A 184 13.60 -6.42 -19.35
N MET A 185 14.28 -7.36 -19.99
CA MET A 185 15.17 -7.07 -21.14
C MET A 185 14.39 -6.65 -22.39
N SER A 186 13.11 -7.06 -22.50
CA SER A 186 12.27 -6.79 -23.66
C SER A 186 10.80 -6.88 -23.33
N THR A 187 9.96 -6.12 -24.04
CA THR A 187 8.49 -6.17 -23.93
C THR A 187 7.90 -7.53 -24.29
N LYS A 188 8.61 -8.38 -25.06
CA LYS A 188 8.17 -9.74 -25.43
C LYS A 188 7.98 -10.69 -24.26
N GLY A 189 8.55 -10.39 -23.10
CA GLY A 189 8.41 -11.21 -21.88
C GLY A 189 6.98 -11.27 -21.32
N ILE A 190 6.13 -10.33 -21.69
CA ILE A 190 4.78 -10.18 -21.14
C ILE A 190 3.78 -10.98 -21.97
N LYS A 191 3.01 -11.86 -21.31
CA LYS A 191 2.11 -12.81 -21.98
C LYS A 191 0.65 -12.65 -21.61
N SER A 192 0.37 -12.42 -20.33
CA SER A 192 -0.99 -12.51 -19.80
C SER A 192 -1.26 -11.34 -18.86
N PHE A 193 -1.92 -10.31 -19.34
CA PHE A 193 -2.26 -9.11 -18.59
C PHE A 193 -3.71 -8.68 -18.84
N LYS A 194 -4.26 -7.86 -17.96
CA LYS A 194 -5.58 -7.24 -18.08
C LYS A 194 -5.59 -5.88 -17.39
N LEU A 195 -6.21 -4.88 -18.03
CA LEU A 195 -6.57 -3.64 -17.36
C LEU A 195 -7.88 -3.83 -16.59
N ILE A 196 -7.87 -3.45 -15.32
CA ILE A 196 -8.97 -3.76 -14.39
C ILE A 196 -9.94 -2.58 -14.28
N SER A 197 -9.43 -1.39 -13.96
CA SER A 197 -10.25 -0.21 -13.71
C SER A 197 -9.44 1.08 -13.88
N SER A 198 -10.18 2.19 -13.98
CA SER A 198 -9.65 3.54 -13.83
C SER A 198 -10.33 4.21 -12.63
N SER A 199 -9.60 5.03 -11.91
CA SER A 199 -10.09 5.83 -10.79
C SER A 199 -9.31 7.14 -10.68
N MET A 200 -9.88 8.11 -9.98
CA MET A 200 -9.19 9.34 -9.64
C MET A 200 -8.23 9.11 -8.46
N ALA A 201 -7.08 9.78 -8.51
CA ALA A 201 -6.10 9.81 -7.42
C ALA A 201 -5.50 11.23 -7.33
N TYR A 202 -5.21 11.70 -6.13
CA TYR A 202 -4.51 12.97 -5.97
C TYR A 202 -2.99 12.77 -6.09
N TRP A 203 -2.33 13.70 -6.75
CA TRP A 203 -0.87 13.68 -6.85
C TRP A 203 -0.23 13.60 -5.46
N ARG A 204 0.56 12.56 -5.22
CA ARG A 204 1.19 12.23 -3.92
C ARG A 204 0.21 12.07 -2.75
N GLY A 205 -1.05 11.75 -3.03
CA GLY A 205 -2.07 11.59 -1.99
C GLY A 205 -2.54 12.90 -1.34
N ASP A 206 -2.11 14.05 -1.83
CA ASP A 206 -2.48 15.37 -1.30
C ASP A 206 -3.71 15.92 -2.04
N SER A 207 -4.82 16.06 -1.33
CA SER A 207 -6.08 16.56 -1.88
C SER A 207 -6.05 18.00 -2.38
N ASN A 208 -4.99 18.78 -2.05
CA ASN A 208 -4.78 20.15 -2.54
C ASN A 208 -4.01 20.18 -3.87
N LYS A 209 -3.48 19.06 -4.32
CA LYS A 209 -2.72 18.91 -5.58
C LYS A 209 -3.60 18.45 -6.73
N ALA A 210 -2.99 18.35 -7.92
CA ALA A 210 -3.66 17.91 -9.14
C ALA A 210 -4.34 16.55 -8.97
N GLN A 211 -5.52 16.42 -9.52
CA GLN A 211 -6.27 15.17 -9.60
C GLN A 211 -5.88 14.43 -10.87
N LEU A 212 -5.32 13.26 -10.70
CA LEU A 212 -4.81 12.39 -11.77
C LEU A 212 -5.78 11.24 -12.03
N GLN A 213 -5.65 10.64 -13.21
CA GLN A 213 -6.34 9.42 -13.58
C GLN A 213 -5.41 8.23 -13.35
N ARG A 214 -5.79 7.31 -12.47
CA ARG A 214 -5.06 6.09 -12.16
C ARG A 214 -5.67 4.91 -12.88
N ILE A 215 -4.89 4.24 -13.72
CA ILE A 215 -5.28 2.99 -14.36
C ILE A 215 -4.65 1.82 -13.63
N TYR A 216 -5.46 0.87 -13.19
CA TYR A 216 -5.02 -0.38 -12.58
C TYR A 216 -4.98 -1.50 -13.59
N GLY A 217 -3.92 -2.28 -13.54
CA GLY A 217 -3.76 -3.50 -14.33
C GLY A 217 -3.15 -4.63 -13.52
N THR A 218 -3.26 -5.83 -14.06
CA THR A 218 -2.60 -7.01 -13.52
C THR A 218 -1.90 -7.79 -14.62
N VAL A 219 -0.86 -8.55 -14.26
CA VAL A 219 -0.10 -9.40 -15.17
C VAL A 219 0.36 -10.66 -14.45
N PHE A 220 0.32 -11.77 -15.15
CA PHE A 220 0.73 -13.09 -14.67
C PHE A 220 1.64 -13.77 -15.68
N ALA A 221 2.45 -14.70 -15.20
CA ALA A 221 3.33 -15.50 -16.07
C ALA A 221 2.54 -16.40 -17.03
N LYS A 222 1.35 -16.88 -16.56
CA LYS A 222 0.51 -17.83 -17.30
C LYS A 222 -0.91 -17.30 -17.47
N LYS A 223 -1.54 -17.72 -18.57
CA LYS A 223 -2.91 -17.34 -18.90
C LYS A 223 -3.93 -17.92 -17.89
N GLU A 224 -3.66 -19.10 -17.40
CA GLU A 224 -4.50 -19.80 -16.41
C GLU A 224 -4.51 -19.04 -15.07
N GLU A 225 -3.36 -18.51 -14.65
CA GLU A 225 -3.23 -17.70 -13.43
C GLU A 225 -4.04 -16.41 -13.55
N LEU A 226 -3.96 -15.73 -14.70
CA LEU A 226 -4.76 -14.54 -14.98
C LEU A 226 -6.26 -14.87 -14.96
N ALA A 227 -6.68 -15.99 -15.60
CA ALA A 227 -8.07 -16.40 -15.62
C ALA A 227 -8.62 -16.66 -14.22
N ALA A 228 -7.87 -17.39 -13.39
CA ALA A 228 -8.24 -17.67 -12.00
C ALA A 228 -8.33 -16.37 -11.17
N TYR A 229 -7.43 -15.41 -11.37
CA TYR A 229 -7.48 -14.12 -10.71
C TYR A 229 -8.72 -13.31 -11.11
N LEU A 230 -9.06 -13.27 -12.40
CA LEU A 230 -10.26 -12.56 -12.88
C LEU A 230 -11.54 -13.21 -12.34
N GLU A 231 -11.60 -14.52 -12.27
CA GLU A 231 -12.71 -15.24 -11.63
C GLU A 231 -12.83 -14.89 -10.14
N HIS A 232 -11.68 -14.83 -9.44
CA HIS A 232 -11.64 -14.41 -8.04
C HIS A 232 -12.15 -12.97 -7.84
N LEU A 233 -11.80 -12.03 -8.73
CA LEU A 233 -12.32 -10.65 -8.69
C LEU A 233 -13.84 -10.62 -8.90
N GLU A 234 -14.39 -11.44 -9.80
CA GLU A 234 -15.85 -11.55 -9.98
C GLU A 234 -16.53 -12.13 -8.74
N ASP A 235 -15.89 -13.08 -8.06
CA ASP A 235 -16.39 -13.64 -6.80
C ASP A 235 -16.33 -12.62 -5.65
N ILE A 236 -15.31 -11.77 -5.59
CA ILE A 236 -15.24 -10.66 -4.63
C ILE A 236 -16.43 -9.70 -4.86
N LYS A 237 -16.72 -9.33 -6.11
CA LYS A 237 -17.89 -8.47 -6.44
C LYS A 237 -19.21 -9.10 -6.01
N LYS A 238 -19.38 -10.42 -6.16
CA LYS A 238 -20.59 -11.12 -5.69
C LYS A 238 -20.73 -11.09 -4.17
N ARG A 239 -19.60 -11.06 -3.45
CA ARG A 239 -19.52 -11.05 -1.97
C ARG A 239 -19.42 -9.64 -1.39
N ASP A 240 -19.58 -8.59 -2.19
CA ASP A 240 -19.58 -7.22 -1.72
C ASP A 240 -20.64 -7.02 -0.63
N HIS A 241 -20.21 -6.54 0.54
CA HIS A 241 -21.06 -6.42 1.72
C HIS A 241 -22.20 -5.44 1.54
N ASN A 242 -22.02 -4.36 0.75
CA ASN A 242 -23.09 -3.40 0.46
C ASN A 242 -24.15 -4.02 -0.44
N LYS A 243 -23.73 -4.84 -1.42
CA LYS A 243 -24.64 -5.57 -2.28
C LYS A 243 -25.43 -6.60 -1.47
N LEU A 244 -24.71 -7.48 -0.76
CA LEU A 244 -25.33 -8.51 0.07
C LEU A 244 -26.19 -7.93 1.18
N GLY A 245 -25.75 -6.85 1.81
CA GLY A 245 -26.49 -6.17 2.87
C GLY A 245 -27.85 -5.68 2.39
N ARG A 246 -27.93 -5.12 1.18
CA ARG A 246 -29.19 -4.69 0.56
C ARG A 246 -30.05 -5.85 0.11
N GLU A 247 -29.48 -6.81 -0.64
CA GLU A 247 -30.21 -7.96 -1.19
C GLU A 247 -30.78 -8.87 -0.10
N MET A 248 -30.05 -9.05 1.00
CA MET A 248 -30.45 -9.87 2.14
C MET A 248 -31.22 -9.09 3.20
N GLU A 249 -31.41 -7.79 3.05
CA GLU A 249 -32.07 -6.90 4.02
C GLU A 249 -31.38 -6.96 5.40
N LEU A 250 -30.04 -6.84 5.43
CA LEU A 250 -29.27 -6.88 6.66
C LEU A 250 -29.13 -5.52 7.32
N PHE A 251 -28.97 -4.47 6.49
CA PHE A 251 -28.90 -3.08 6.94
C PHE A 251 -29.38 -2.14 5.81
N THR A 252 -29.67 -0.92 6.18
CA THR A 252 -30.03 0.17 5.26
C THR A 252 -29.48 1.49 5.78
N THR A 253 -29.44 2.50 4.94
CA THR A 253 -29.17 3.89 5.31
C THR A 253 -30.45 4.70 5.21
N VAL A 254 -30.65 5.65 6.12
CA VAL A 254 -31.81 6.52 6.17
C VAL A 254 -31.34 7.96 6.30
N ASP A 255 -31.79 8.84 5.41
CA ASP A 255 -31.28 10.22 5.34
C ASP A 255 -31.44 10.99 6.65
N VAL A 256 -32.50 10.75 7.40
CA VAL A 256 -32.74 11.39 8.71
C VAL A 256 -31.73 10.96 9.77
N ILE A 257 -31.12 9.80 9.63
CA ILE A 257 -30.05 9.33 10.53
C ILE A 257 -28.69 9.87 10.05
N GLY A 258 -28.46 9.94 8.75
CA GLY A 258 -27.26 10.46 8.13
C GLY A 258 -26.46 9.41 7.33
N GLN A 259 -25.60 9.90 6.44
CA GLN A 259 -24.72 9.04 5.66
C GLN A 259 -23.63 8.43 6.52
N GLY A 260 -23.26 7.18 6.22
CA GLY A 260 -22.23 6.46 6.98
C GLY A 260 -22.72 5.84 8.29
N LEU A 261 -24.01 6.03 8.65
CA LEU A 261 -24.64 5.48 9.85
C LEU A 261 -25.68 4.42 9.46
N PRO A 262 -25.27 3.16 9.27
CA PRO A 262 -26.21 2.12 8.84
C PRO A 262 -27.19 1.72 9.94
N LEU A 263 -28.48 1.66 9.59
CA LEU A 263 -29.51 1.05 10.42
C LEU A 263 -29.52 -0.46 10.19
N ILE A 264 -29.24 -1.22 11.25
CA ILE A 264 -29.22 -2.68 11.17
C ILE A 264 -30.64 -3.22 11.22
N LEU A 265 -31.03 -3.98 10.23
CA LEU A 265 -32.34 -4.59 10.09
C LEU A 265 -32.45 -5.91 10.89
N PRO A 266 -33.67 -6.45 11.12
CA PRO A 266 -33.86 -7.62 11.97
C PRO A 266 -33.00 -8.85 11.63
N LYS A 267 -32.75 -9.12 10.33
CA LYS A 267 -31.88 -10.22 9.91
C LYS A 267 -30.42 -9.96 10.28
N GLY A 268 -29.96 -8.72 10.09
CA GLY A 268 -28.62 -8.29 10.47
C GLY A 268 -28.40 -8.37 11.98
N VAL A 269 -29.35 -7.89 12.77
CA VAL A 269 -29.32 -7.99 14.26
C VAL A 269 -29.17 -9.45 14.70
N LYS A 270 -29.89 -10.38 14.08
CA LYS A 270 -29.76 -11.81 14.41
C LYS A 270 -28.39 -12.37 14.13
N ILE A 271 -27.75 -11.94 13.06
CA ILE A 271 -26.36 -12.34 12.74
C ILE A 271 -25.41 -11.80 13.79
N ILE A 272 -25.48 -10.49 14.07
CA ILE A 272 -24.63 -9.84 15.08
C ILE A 272 -24.79 -10.52 16.45
N GLN A 273 -26.03 -10.75 16.90
CA GLN A 273 -26.28 -11.43 18.16
C GLN A 273 -25.71 -12.85 18.23
N LYS A 274 -25.75 -13.60 17.11
CA LYS A 274 -25.14 -14.92 17.07
C LYS A 274 -23.63 -14.87 17.19
N MET A 275 -23.01 -13.90 16.49
CA MET A 275 -21.55 -13.70 16.55
C MET A 275 -21.13 -13.25 17.95
N GLN A 276 -21.86 -12.30 18.55
CA GLN A 276 -21.60 -11.85 19.92
C GLN A 276 -21.67 -13.00 20.92
N ARG A 277 -22.73 -13.82 20.89
CA ARG A 277 -22.88 -14.97 21.79
C ARG A 277 -21.78 -16.00 21.59
N TRP A 278 -21.39 -16.25 20.33
CA TRP A 278 -20.32 -17.17 20.03
C TRP A 278 -18.98 -16.71 20.60
N ILE A 279 -18.59 -15.47 20.38
CA ILE A 279 -17.33 -14.95 20.92
C ILE A 279 -17.37 -14.87 22.44
N GLU A 280 -18.51 -14.49 23.02
CA GLU A 280 -18.73 -14.49 24.44
C GLU A 280 -18.53 -15.87 25.06
N ASP A 281 -19.07 -16.92 24.42
CA ASP A 281 -18.89 -18.31 24.88
C ASP A 281 -17.42 -18.75 24.79
N VAL A 282 -16.69 -18.37 23.76
CA VAL A 282 -15.26 -18.67 23.60
C VAL A 282 -14.44 -17.96 24.69
N GLU A 283 -14.66 -16.67 24.87
CA GLU A 283 -13.93 -15.87 25.88
C GLU A 283 -14.18 -16.38 27.30
N ASP A 284 -15.44 -16.62 27.67
CA ASP A 284 -15.81 -17.05 29.03
C ASP A 284 -15.41 -18.50 29.31
N LYS A 285 -15.70 -19.44 28.35
CA LYS A 285 -15.61 -20.88 28.62
C LYS A 285 -14.28 -21.49 28.26
N GLU A 286 -13.68 -21.03 27.13
CA GLU A 286 -12.44 -21.59 26.63
C GLU A 286 -11.22 -20.84 27.15
N TRP A 287 -11.29 -19.51 27.21
CA TRP A 287 -10.17 -18.66 27.60
C TRP A 287 -10.23 -18.18 29.05
N GLY A 288 -11.39 -18.30 29.71
CA GLY A 288 -11.56 -17.97 31.11
C GLY A 288 -11.54 -16.46 31.43
N TYR A 289 -11.87 -15.63 30.42
CA TYR A 289 -11.94 -14.18 30.63
C TYR A 289 -13.13 -13.79 31.49
N VAL A 290 -12.95 -12.75 32.27
CA VAL A 290 -14.00 -12.17 33.13
C VAL A 290 -14.49 -10.88 32.50
N ARG A 291 -15.79 -10.78 32.26
CA ARG A 291 -16.40 -9.61 31.64
C ARG A 291 -16.51 -8.44 32.58
N THR A 292 -16.16 -7.28 32.08
CA THR A 292 -16.44 -6.00 32.71
C THR A 292 -17.22 -5.10 31.76
N ARG A 293 -17.94 -4.14 32.27
CA ARG A 293 -18.59 -3.09 31.47
C ARG A 293 -18.06 -1.74 31.93
N THR A 294 -17.32 -1.10 31.01
CA THR A 294 -16.76 0.24 31.25
C THR A 294 -17.74 1.32 30.75
N PRO A 295 -17.73 2.53 31.33
CA PRO A 295 -18.48 3.66 30.79
C PRO A 295 -17.97 4.06 29.41
N PHE A 296 -18.86 4.58 28.53
CA PHE A 296 -18.52 5.07 27.21
C PHE A 296 -17.80 6.43 27.23
N MET A 297 -17.90 7.16 28.33
CA MET A 297 -17.25 8.45 28.54
C MET A 297 -16.32 8.38 29.73
N ALA A 298 -15.17 9.04 29.63
CA ALA A 298 -14.20 9.15 30.70
C ALA A 298 -13.63 10.56 30.78
N LYS A 299 -13.03 10.92 31.91
CA LYS A 299 -12.29 12.17 32.04
C LYS A 299 -11.08 12.17 31.13
N SER A 300 -10.69 13.35 30.65
CA SER A 300 -9.53 13.55 29.76
C SER A 300 -8.24 12.91 30.29
N ASN A 301 -8.07 12.85 31.62
CA ASN A 301 -6.89 12.25 32.25
C ASN A 301 -6.69 10.77 31.87
N LEU A 302 -7.73 9.98 31.66
CA LEU A 302 -7.60 8.59 31.22
C LEU A 302 -6.95 8.52 29.84
N TYR A 303 -7.38 9.39 28.92
CA TYR A 303 -6.86 9.46 27.57
C TYR A 303 -5.45 10.05 27.51
N LYS A 304 -5.09 10.92 28.48
CA LYS A 304 -3.72 11.43 28.65
C LYS A 304 -2.79 10.32 29.15
N LEU A 305 -3.19 9.53 30.13
CA LEU A 305 -2.42 8.40 30.66
C LEU A 305 -2.14 7.34 29.59
N SER A 306 -3.09 7.10 28.69
CA SER A 306 -2.95 6.11 27.60
C SER A 306 -2.37 6.70 26.30
N ASP A 307 -1.89 7.94 26.33
CA ASP A 307 -1.32 8.68 25.19
C ASP A 307 -2.30 8.98 24.04
N HIS A 308 -3.53 8.51 24.12
CA HIS A 308 -4.54 8.75 23.08
C HIS A 308 -4.89 10.23 22.91
N TRP A 309 -4.82 11.01 23.99
CA TRP A 309 -5.12 12.45 23.93
C TRP A 309 -4.19 13.20 22.98
N PHE A 310 -2.91 12.91 23.00
CA PHE A 310 -1.91 13.64 22.23
C PHE A 310 -1.89 13.24 20.77
N HIS A 311 -2.20 11.99 20.47
CA HIS A 311 -2.18 11.48 19.11
C HIS A 311 -3.52 11.57 18.38
N TYR A 312 -4.64 11.61 19.12
CA TYR A 312 -5.97 11.43 18.53
C TYR A 312 -7.00 12.48 18.96
N LYS A 313 -6.59 13.56 19.66
CA LYS A 313 -7.50 14.60 20.17
C LYS A 313 -8.41 15.16 19.07
N ASP A 314 -7.87 15.40 17.89
CA ASP A 314 -8.62 15.94 16.74
C ASP A 314 -9.72 14.99 16.23
N GLY A 315 -9.64 13.72 16.56
CA GLY A 315 -10.64 12.70 16.25
C GLY A 315 -11.59 12.36 17.42
N MET A 316 -11.48 13.01 18.56
CA MET A 316 -12.29 12.76 19.75
C MET A 316 -13.42 13.78 19.89
N PHE A 317 -14.58 13.35 20.41
CA PHE A 317 -15.58 14.26 20.93
C PHE A 317 -15.22 14.65 22.36
N VAL A 318 -15.01 15.93 22.58
CA VAL A 318 -14.76 16.51 23.91
C VAL A 318 -16.00 17.28 24.34
N LEU A 319 -16.57 16.93 25.49
CA LEU A 319 -17.66 17.67 26.11
C LEU A 319 -17.08 18.77 27.00
N ASN A 320 -17.56 19.99 26.88
CA ASN A 320 -17.05 21.19 27.54
C ASN A 320 -15.60 21.52 27.16
N ASP A 321 -15.39 21.79 25.89
CA ASP A 321 -14.12 22.34 25.37
C ASP A 321 -14.08 23.87 25.66
N ASP A 322 -14.14 24.24 26.92
CA ASP A 322 -13.71 25.57 27.32
C ASP A 322 -12.20 25.60 27.17
N LEU A 323 -11.74 26.50 26.33
CA LEU A 323 -10.34 26.72 25.93
C LEU A 323 -9.38 26.43 27.08
N MET A 324 -8.56 25.40 26.94
CA MET A 324 -7.51 25.10 27.92
C MET A 324 -6.61 26.34 28.05
N SER A 325 -6.46 26.84 29.27
CA SER A 325 -5.49 27.90 29.54
C SER A 325 -4.07 27.40 29.28
N GLU A 326 -3.13 28.30 28.94
CA GLU A 326 -1.71 27.96 28.75
C GLU A 326 -1.11 27.18 29.94
N ASN A 327 -1.61 27.45 31.15
CA ASN A 327 -1.19 26.74 32.37
C ASN A 327 -1.67 25.29 32.40
N GLU A 328 -2.89 24.99 31.92
CA GLU A 328 -3.39 23.62 31.83
C GLU A 328 -2.62 22.79 30.77
N ALA A 329 -2.19 23.44 29.68
CA ALA A 329 -1.32 22.79 28.69
C ALA A 329 0.05 22.41 29.27
N LEU A 330 0.62 23.23 30.15
CA LEU A 330 1.87 22.95 30.85
C LEU A 330 1.72 21.86 31.93
N GLU A 331 0.59 21.86 32.67
CA GLU A 331 0.27 20.80 33.63
C GLU A 331 0.04 19.46 32.91
N ASP A 332 -0.61 19.45 31.76
CA ASP A 332 -0.80 18.28 30.93
C ASP A 332 0.51 17.68 30.45
N GLN A 333 1.46 18.53 30.03
CA GLN A 333 2.78 18.11 29.57
C GLN A 333 3.60 17.49 30.72
N LYS A 334 3.44 18.01 31.92
CA LYS A 334 4.05 17.47 33.14
C LYS A 334 3.43 16.10 33.52
N LEU A 335 2.10 16.02 33.46
CA LEU A 335 1.36 14.78 33.74
C LEU A 335 1.77 13.66 32.79
N TYR A 336 1.97 13.98 31.50
CA TYR A 336 2.44 13.03 30.50
C TYR A 336 3.85 12.53 30.81
N SER A 337 4.75 13.44 31.19
CA SER A 337 6.12 13.06 31.59
C SER A 337 6.11 12.13 32.80
N ASP A 338 5.32 12.47 33.81
CA ASP A 338 5.22 11.70 35.05
C ASP A 338 4.55 10.32 34.80
N ALA A 339 3.52 10.26 33.96
CA ALA A 339 2.85 9.02 33.56
C ALA A 339 3.77 8.12 32.72
N SER A 340 4.55 8.69 31.81
CA SER A 340 5.54 7.94 31.02
C SER A 340 6.63 7.32 31.89
N VAL A 341 7.11 8.04 32.90
CA VAL A 341 8.05 7.53 33.89
C VAL A 341 7.42 6.44 34.76
N ALA A 342 6.15 6.63 35.18
CA ALA A 342 5.41 5.65 35.99
C ALA A 342 5.14 4.36 35.20
N MET A 343 4.79 4.44 33.91
CA MET A 343 4.63 3.27 33.04
C MET A 343 5.94 2.51 32.85
N LYS A 344 7.05 3.24 32.65
CA LYS A 344 8.36 2.64 32.52
C LYS A 344 8.79 1.91 33.81
N ASN A 345 8.50 2.50 34.98
CA ASN A 345 8.75 1.89 36.27
C ASN A 345 7.81 0.69 36.56
N ALA A 346 6.57 0.73 36.05
CA ALA A 346 5.62 -0.38 36.20
C ALA A 346 5.99 -1.58 35.32
N GLN A 347 6.64 -1.36 34.18
CA GLN A 347 7.18 -2.43 33.34
C GLN A 347 8.38 -3.14 33.96
N GLU A 348 9.06 -2.51 34.94
CA GLU A 348 10.19 -3.08 35.67
C GLU A 348 9.77 -3.81 36.97
N HIS A 349 8.48 -3.80 37.33
CA HIS A 349 7.98 -4.45 38.57
C HIS A 349 7.44 -5.84 38.26
N VAL A 350 7.95 -6.80 39.01
CA VAL A 350 7.45 -8.18 39.07
C VAL A 350 6.10 -8.17 39.77
N TYR A 351 5.06 -8.63 39.07
CA TYR A 351 3.76 -8.83 39.68
C TYR A 351 3.70 -10.18 40.37
N ASN A 352 3.28 -10.17 41.64
CA ASN A 352 2.98 -11.38 42.36
C ASN A 352 1.48 -11.67 42.28
N ASP A 353 1.11 -12.93 42.06
CA ASP A 353 -0.28 -13.38 42.13
C ASP A 353 -0.85 -13.31 43.55
N ALA A 354 -2.14 -13.56 43.69
CA ALA A 354 -2.83 -13.55 45.00
C ALA A 354 -2.24 -14.57 46.02
N GLN A 355 -1.42 -15.49 45.57
CA GLN A 355 -0.70 -16.49 46.37
C GLN A 355 0.80 -16.14 46.58
N GLY A 356 1.25 -14.96 46.13
CA GLY A 356 2.63 -14.48 46.29
C GLY A 356 3.66 -15.12 45.37
N ARG A 357 3.25 -15.69 44.22
CA ARG A 357 4.16 -16.24 43.21
C ARG A 357 4.48 -15.18 42.18
N GLU A 358 5.75 -15.09 41.77
CA GLU A 358 6.17 -14.22 40.69
C GLU A 358 5.50 -14.63 39.36
N VAL A 359 4.71 -13.73 38.81
CA VAL A 359 4.11 -13.87 37.48
C VAL A 359 4.95 -12.99 36.52
N GLY A 360 5.49 -13.58 35.48
CA GLY A 360 6.59 -13.06 34.65
C GLY A 360 6.45 -11.61 34.16
N THR A 361 7.58 -11.07 33.73
CA THR A 361 7.81 -9.66 33.34
C THR A 361 7.60 -9.36 31.85
N SER A 362 6.84 -10.18 31.11
CA SER A 362 6.60 -9.96 29.67
C SER A 362 5.40 -9.03 29.49
N SER A 363 5.53 -8.07 28.58
CA SER A 363 4.42 -7.19 28.14
C SER A 363 3.23 -7.96 27.53
N ASP A 364 3.45 -9.25 27.23
CA ASP A 364 2.45 -10.14 26.65
C ASP A 364 1.57 -10.81 27.74
N ASP A 365 1.96 -10.68 29.01
CA ASP A 365 1.27 -11.28 30.17
C ASP A 365 0.31 -10.31 30.89
N LEU A 366 0.02 -9.14 30.32
CA LEU A 366 -0.93 -8.20 30.90
C LEU A 366 -2.38 -8.72 30.71
N PRO A 367 -3.13 -9.00 31.79
CA PRO A 367 -4.38 -9.74 31.69
C PRO A 367 -5.60 -8.94 31.22
N VAL A 368 -5.47 -7.70 30.74
CA VAL A 368 -6.63 -6.93 30.28
C VAL A 368 -6.32 -6.04 29.10
N PRO A 369 -6.84 -6.33 27.89
CA PRO A 369 -6.88 -5.31 26.83
C PRO A 369 -7.90 -4.24 27.25
N VAL A 370 -7.43 -3.03 27.48
CA VAL A 370 -8.32 -1.86 27.65
C VAL A 370 -8.88 -1.53 26.26
N PHE A 371 -10.12 -1.95 26.01
CA PHE A 371 -10.83 -1.54 24.78
C PHE A 371 -11.29 -0.08 24.94
N CYS A 372 -10.54 0.85 24.37
CA CYS A 372 -11.04 2.18 24.08
C CYS A 372 -11.90 2.14 22.82
N ILE A 373 -13.19 2.35 22.91
CA ILE A 373 -14.04 2.57 21.74
C ILE A 373 -13.72 3.97 21.22
N GLN A 374 -12.94 4.04 20.16
CA GLN A 374 -12.67 5.27 19.43
C GLN A 374 -13.78 5.50 18.40
N ILE A 375 -14.59 6.50 18.60
CA ILE A 375 -15.51 6.99 17.56
C ILE A 375 -14.72 8.00 16.72
N LYS A 376 -14.25 7.56 15.54
CA LYS A 376 -13.60 8.44 14.57
C LYS A 376 -14.67 9.20 13.78
N THR A 377 -14.79 10.48 14.00
CA THR A 377 -15.61 11.36 13.17
C THR A 377 -14.70 12.28 12.38
N GLU A 378 -14.88 12.32 11.08
CA GLU A 378 -14.25 13.36 10.26
C GLU A 378 -14.87 14.71 10.64
N LYS A 379 -14.00 15.67 10.95
CA LYS A 379 -14.39 17.05 11.21
C LYS A 379 -14.97 17.63 9.93
N LEU A 380 -16.28 17.71 9.82
CA LEU A 380 -16.95 18.52 8.81
C LEU A 380 -16.63 19.99 9.12
N GLN A 381 -15.61 20.53 8.48
CA GLN A 381 -15.32 21.97 8.56
C GLN A 381 -16.51 22.73 8.00
N GLY A 382 -17.16 23.50 8.86
CA GLY A 382 -17.93 24.68 8.47
C GLY A 382 -19.43 24.54 8.31
N SER A 383 -20.07 23.45 8.67
CA SER A 383 -21.55 23.42 8.75
C SER A 383 -22.02 23.14 10.19
N PRO A 384 -22.85 24.00 10.78
CA PRO A 384 -23.53 23.64 12.02
C PRO A 384 -24.40 22.41 11.75
N LEU A 385 -24.28 21.40 12.59
CA LEU A 385 -25.20 20.27 12.56
C LEU A 385 -26.63 20.79 12.64
N PRO A 386 -27.56 20.33 11.78
CA PRO A 386 -28.92 20.87 11.69
C PRO A 386 -29.78 20.59 12.93
N TYR A 387 -29.31 19.87 13.92
CA TYR A 387 -30.02 19.60 15.17
C TYR A 387 -29.16 19.92 16.37
N GLY A 388 -29.79 20.65 17.32
CA GLY A 388 -29.16 21.18 18.53
C GLY A 388 -28.47 20.13 19.41
N ARG A 389 -27.69 20.65 20.30
CA ARG A 389 -26.64 20.05 21.16
C ARG A 389 -27.02 18.92 22.11
N ASP A 390 -28.07 18.16 21.84
CA ASP A 390 -28.50 17.09 22.74
C ASP A 390 -28.22 15.71 22.14
N PHE A 391 -26.97 15.26 22.27
CA PHE A 391 -26.66 13.86 22.09
C PHE A 391 -27.03 13.10 23.35
N HIS A 392 -28.26 12.61 23.44
CA HIS A 392 -28.60 11.55 24.35
C HIS A 392 -28.00 10.25 23.81
N THR A 393 -27.11 9.66 24.61
CA THR A 393 -26.62 8.30 24.41
C THR A 393 -27.80 7.36 24.32
N VAL A 394 -27.99 6.76 23.15
CA VAL A 394 -28.85 5.59 23.00
C VAL A 394 -28.03 4.38 23.43
N SER A 395 -28.41 3.80 24.59
CA SER A 395 -27.87 2.56 25.16
C SER A 395 -28.13 1.33 24.27
#